data_6f0104c291e89a4f0c7359238ee445f0
#
_entry.id   6f0104c291e89a4f0c7359238ee445f0
#
_cell.length_a   1.000
_cell.length_b   1.000
_cell.length_c   1.000
_cell.angle_alpha   90.00
_cell.angle_beta   90.00
_cell.angle_gamma   90.00
#
_symmetry.space_group_name_H-M   'P 1'
#
loop_
_entity.id
_entity.type
_entity.pdbx_description
1 polymer ?
#
loop_
_entity_poly.entity_id
_entity_poly.type
_entity_poly.pdbx_seq_one_letter_code
_entity_poly.pdbx_strand_id
1 'polypeptide(L)'
;MNPHPPLLIESWLPIAAVGAESQRERGASSALPPLYFLHVWWARRPLITSRAAILAGVLPAWSDAWPAALRDRFHNEETYHQWFTRFIGIRGDPARGRKLIEWAKAREIQLDSHPYEGAPRAFTVDPSAEDLATMGNLLEWAWGTRDLSVLDPFAGGEIGRAHV
;
A
#
# COMPACT_ATOMS: atom_id res chain seq x y z
N MET A 1 -25.77 -11.04 13.04
CA MET A 1 -24.54 -10.67 12.34
C MET A 1 -23.66 -9.94 13.33
N ASN A 2 -22.52 -10.47 13.71
CA ASN A 2 -21.53 -9.67 14.43
C ASN A 2 -21.02 -8.63 13.44
N PRO A 3 -21.17 -7.33 13.70
CA PRO A 3 -20.56 -6.33 12.84
C PRO A 3 -19.04 -6.57 12.86
N HIS A 4 -18.44 -6.61 11.66
CA HIS A 4 -16.97 -6.62 11.57
C HIS A 4 -16.40 -5.38 12.30
N PRO A 5 -15.20 -5.45 12.84
CA PRO A 5 -14.57 -4.27 13.43
C PRO A 5 -14.40 -3.17 12.36
N PRO A 6 -14.26 -1.91 12.76
CA PRO A 6 -13.91 -0.85 11.82
C PRO A 6 -12.67 -1.22 10.99
N LEU A 7 -12.69 -0.95 9.70
CA LEU A 7 -11.60 -1.26 8.80
C LEU A 7 -10.61 -0.10 8.72
N LEU A 8 -9.36 -0.41 8.40
CA LEU A 8 -8.32 0.61 8.30
C LEU A 8 -8.68 1.70 7.29
N ILE A 9 -9.26 1.33 6.15
CA ILE A 9 -9.68 2.28 5.11
C ILE A 9 -10.74 3.29 5.59
N GLU A 10 -11.52 2.94 6.61
CA GLU A 10 -12.57 3.82 7.16
C GLU A 10 -11.99 4.87 8.12
N SER A 11 -10.81 4.62 8.68
CA SER A 11 -10.17 5.48 9.67
C SER A 11 -8.97 6.22 9.11
N TRP A 12 -8.10 5.55 8.34
CA TRP A 12 -6.85 6.12 7.89
C TRP A 12 -6.28 5.44 6.65
N LEU A 13 -5.63 6.24 5.80
CA LEU A 13 -4.77 5.81 4.71
C LEU A 13 -3.61 6.78 4.52
N PRO A 14 -2.41 6.32 4.10
CA PRO A 14 -1.26 7.19 3.80
C PRO A 14 -1.43 7.87 2.41
N ILE A 15 -2.51 8.65 2.23
CA ILE A 15 -2.96 9.19 0.93
C ILE A 15 -1.86 9.96 0.21
N ALA A 16 -1.10 10.80 0.94
CA ALA A 16 -0.02 11.61 0.34
C ALA A 16 1.10 10.73 -0.20
N ALA A 17 1.51 9.70 0.56
CA ALA A 17 2.57 8.77 0.17
C ALA A 17 2.13 7.86 -0.99
N VAL A 18 0.91 7.31 -0.93
CA VAL A 18 0.32 6.50 -2.00
C VAL A 18 0.15 7.32 -3.28
N GLY A 19 -0.32 8.57 -3.17
CA GLY A 19 -0.46 9.47 -4.31
C GLY A 19 0.88 9.79 -4.98
N ALA A 20 1.92 10.07 -4.20
CA ALA A 20 3.27 10.33 -4.72
C ALA A 20 3.88 9.08 -5.38
N GLU A 21 3.75 7.90 -4.77
CA GLU A 21 4.22 6.63 -5.37
C GLU A 21 3.42 6.26 -6.62
N SER A 22 2.11 6.52 -6.66
CA SER A 22 1.29 6.32 -7.87
C SER A 22 1.80 7.16 -9.04
N GLN A 23 2.15 8.41 -8.79
CA GLN A 23 2.74 9.29 -9.82
C GLN A 23 4.13 8.81 -10.23
N ARG A 24 4.94 8.35 -9.26
CA ARG A 24 6.27 7.80 -9.51
C ARG A 24 6.22 6.52 -10.33
N GLU A 25 5.24 5.64 -10.07
CA GLU A 25 4.97 4.43 -10.85
C GLU A 25 4.61 4.77 -12.30
N ARG A 26 3.70 5.73 -12.50
CA ARG A 26 3.24 6.14 -13.84
C ARG A 26 4.28 6.91 -14.65
N GLY A 27 5.17 7.64 -13.99
CA GLY A 27 6.17 8.48 -14.63
C GLY A 27 7.36 7.74 -15.22
N ALA A 28 7.46 6.43 -15.03
CA ALA A 28 8.62 5.63 -15.40
C ALA A 28 8.28 4.62 -16.50
N SER A 29 8.51 5.02 -17.74
CA SER A 29 8.31 4.14 -18.91
C SER A 29 9.18 2.87 -18.88
N SER A 30 10.41 2.92 -18.32
CA SER A 30 11.36 1.82 -18.33
C SER A 30 11.29 0.86 -17.13
N ALA A 31 10.49 1.19 -16.11
CA ALA A 31 10.39 0.40 -14.89
C ALA A 31 8.93 0.06 -14.54
N LEU A 32 8.09 -0.01 -15.55
CA LEU A 32 6.73 -0.51 -15.39
C LEU A 32 6.77 -2.04 -15.21
N PRO A 33 5.87 -2.60 -14.39
CA PRO A 33 5.72 -4.05 -14.32
C PRO A 33 5.49 -4.66 -15.70
N PRO A 34 6.01 -5.87 -15.98
CA PRO A 34 5.89 -6.51 -17.32
C PRO A 34 4.46 -6.58 -17.86
N LEU A 35 3.47 -6.69 -17.00
CA LEU A 35 2.05 -6.70 -17.36
C LEU A 35 1.59 -5.44 -18.10
N TYR A 36 2.21 -4.30 -17.85
CA TYR A 36 1.90 -3.06 -18.56
C TYR A 36 2.32 -3.06 -20.03
N PHE A 37 3.27 -3.90 -20.42
CA PHE A 37 3.69 -4.06 -21.81
C PHE A 37 2.77 -5.00 -22.60
N LEU A 38 2.10 -5.91 -21.89
CA LEU A 38 1.17 -6.89 -22.48
C LEU A 38 -0.25 -6.33 -22.64
N HIS A 39 -0.66 -5.46 -21.72
CA HIS A 39 -1.97 -4.82 -21.72
C HIS A 39 -1.84 -3.30 -21.69
N VAL A 40 -1.84 -2.67 -22.85
CA VAL A 40 -1.97 -1.20 -22.98
C VAL A 40 -3.43 -0.84 -22.78
N TRP A 41 -3.88 -0.73 -21.53
CA TRP A 41 -5.24 -0.32 -21.20
C TRP A 41 -5.35 1.19 -20.96
N TRP A 42 -6.46 1.78 -21.35
CA TRP A 42 -6.71 3.24 -21.25
C TRP A 42 -6.65 3.79 -19.82
N ALA A 43 -7.09 3.00 -18.86
CA ALA A 43 -7.14 3.38 -17.46
C ALA A 43 -6.19 2.49 -16.64
N ARG A 44 -4.88 2.76 -16.75
CA ARG A 44 -3.88 2.11 -15.92
C ARG A 44 -4.11 2.46 -14.45
N ARG A 45 -4.36 1.45 -13.63
CA ARG A 45 -4.44 1.61 -12.17
C ARG A 45 -3.06 1.35 -11.59
N PRO A 46 -2.48 2.31 -10.84
CA PRO A 46 -1.21 2.07 -10.15
C PRO A 46 -1.34 0.91 -9.17
N LEU A 47 -0.37 -0.01 -9.19
CA LEU A 47 -0.36 -1.19 -8.31
C LEU A 47 -0.35 -0.78 -6.83
N ILE A 48 0.39 0.27 -6.49
CA ILE A 48 0.43 0.77 -5.10
C ILE A 48 -0.94 1.24 -4.62
N THR A 49 -1.74 1.89 -5.45
CA THR A 49 -3.08 2.34 -5.08
C THR A 49 -4.02 1.16 -4.86
N SER A 50 -3.99 0.18 -5.77
CA SER A 50 -4.79 -1.04 -5.65
C SER A 50 -4.39 -1.84 -4.40
N ARG A 51 -3.09 -2.03 -4.17
CA ARG A 51 -2.55 -2.71 -2.98
C ARG A 51 -3.00 -2.02 -1.70
N ALA A 52 -2.87 -0.69 -1.61
CA ALA A 52 -3.29 0.08 -0.45
C ALA A 52 -4.80 -0.02 -0.19
N ALA A 53 -5.62 0.11 -1.23
CA ALA A 53 -7.08 0.06 -1.10
C ALA A 53 -7.57 -1.32 -0.67
N ILE A 54 -7.09 -2.39 -1.32
CA ILE A 54 -7.51 -3.76 -1.01
C ILE A 54 -7.08 -4.13 0.42
N LEU A 55 -5.82 -3.92 0.77
CA LEU A 55 -5.31 -4.29 2.09
C LEU A 55 -5.97 -3.48 3.21
N ALA A 56 -6.13 -2.17 3.03
CA ALA A 56 -6.83 -1.36 4.04
C ALA A 56 -8.34 -1.66 4.12
N GLY A 57 -8.94 -2.17 3.04
CA GLY A 57 -10.34 -2.60 2.99
C GLY A 57 -10.60 -3.95 3.67
N VAL A 58 -9.56 -4.73 4.00
CA VAL A 58 -9.70 -6.01 4.71
C VAL A 58 -9.03 -6.01 6.08
N LEU A 59 -8.06 -5.15 6.33
CA LEU A 59 -7.39 -5.03 7.62
C LEU A 59 -8.20 -4.18 8.59
N PRO A 60 -8.24 -4.55 9.88
CA PRO A 60 -8.94 -3.77 10.90
C PRO A 60 -8.21 -2.45 11.20
N ALA A 61 -8.97 -1.42 11.59
CA ALA A 61 -8.41 -0.25 12.22
C ALA A 61 -7.72 -0.62 13.54
N TRP A 62 -6.72 0.16 13.96
CA TRP A 62 -6.09 -0.05 15.26
C TRP A 62 -7.12 0.06 16.40
N SER A 63 -7.00 -0.79 17.41
CA SER A 63 -7.92 -0.83 18.53
C SER A 63 -7.28 -1.36 19.81
N ASP A 64 -7.59 -0.74 20.94
CA ASP A 64 -7.23 -1.25 22.26
C ASP A 64 -7.84 -2.63 22.58
N ALA A 65 -8.88 -3.03 21.84
CA ALA A 65 -9.52 -4.34 21.97
C ALA A 65 -8.72 -5.48 21.32
N TRP A 66 -7.60 -5.19 20.66
CA TRP A 66 -6.77 -6.23 20.06
C TRP A 66 -6.17 -7.17 21.11
N PRO A 67 -5.92 -8.45 20.77
CA PRO A 67 -5.18 -9.38 21.60
C PRO A 67 -3.81 -8.83 22.02
N ALA A 68 -3.31 -9.24 23.18
CA ALA A 68 -2.04 -8.77 23.73
C ALA A 68 -0.90 -8.88 22.71
N ALA A 69 -0.79 -9.99 21.97
CA ALA A 69 0.25 -10.20 20.97
C ALA A 69 0.25 -9.15 19.84
N LEU A 70 -0.92 -8.67 19.40
CA LEU A 70 -1.03 -7.59 18.41
C LEU A 70 -0.73 -6.23 19.03
N ARG A 71 -1.14 -6.00 20.27
CA ARG A 71 -0.83 -4.75 21.00
C ARG A 71 0.65 -4.65 21.37
N ASP A 72 1.29 -5.76 21.70
CA ASP A 72 2.73 -5.79 21.96
C ASP A 72 3.55 -5.49 20.69
N ARG A 73 3.05 -5.90 19.54
CA ARG A 73 3.66 -5.56 18.25
C ARG A 73 3.39 -4.10 17.84
N PHE A 74 2.17 -3.64 18.07
CA PHE A 74 1.72 -2.30 17.71
C PHE A 74 1.32 -1.53 18.97
N HIS A 75 2.28 -0.95 19.64
CA HIS A 75 2.07 -0.25 20.92
C HIS A 75 1.08 0.92 20.83
N ASN A 76 0.86 1.44 19.63
CA ASN A 76 -0.07 2.52 19.33
C ASN A 76 -0.45 2.53 17.85
N GLU A 77 -1.45 3.34 17.53
CA GLU A 77 -1.96 3.53 16.17
C GLU A 77 -0.88 3.96 15.18
N GLU A 78 0.03 4.85 15.58
CA GLU A 78 1.11 5.36 14.75
C GLU A 78 2.07 4.24 14.30
N THR A 79 2.46 3.33 15.20
CA THR A 79 3.32 2.19 14.86
C THR A 79 2.64 1.22 13.89
N TYR A 80 1.32 1.06 14.00
CA TYR A 80 0.52 0.29 13.06
C TYR A 80 0.46 0.97 11.68
N HIS A 81 0.23 2.27 11.62
CA HIS A 81 0.21 3.05 10.38
C HIS A 81 1.57 3.04 9.67
N GLN A 82 2.66 3.13 10.42
CA GLN A 82 4.01 3.00 9.87
C GLN A 82 4.30 1.59 9.34
N TRP A 83 3.84 0.55 10.04
CA TRP A 83 3.92 -0.81 9.56
C TRP A 83 3.13 -0.99 8.26
N PHE A 84 1.86 -0.55 8.22
CA PHE A 84 1.03 -0.64 7.02
C PHE A 84 1.68 0.07 5.82
N THR A 85 2.21 1.26 6.03
CA THR A 85 2.91 2.01 4.98
C THR A 85 4.09 1.21 4.41
N ARG A 86 4.89 0.57 5.27
CA ARG A 86 5.98 -0.31 4.83
C ARG A 86 5.47 -1.61 4.20
N PHE A 87 4.38 -2.16 4.73
CA PHE A 87 3.77 -3.40 4.25
C PHE A 87 3.28 -3.27 2.80
N ILE A 88 2.67 -2.16 2.44
CA ILE A 88 2.28 -1.89 1.05
C ILE A 88 3.47 -1.57 0.13
N GLY A 89 4.70 -1.56 0.64
CA GLY A 89 5.93 -1.42 -0.12
C GLY A 89 6.56 -0.03 -0.11
N ILE A 90 5.94 0.98 0.52
CA ILE A 90 6.48 2.34 0.57
C ILE A 90 7.70 2.38 1.49
N ARG A 91 8.80 2.95 0.97
CA ARG A 91 10.05 3.19 1.68
C ARG A 91 10.42 4.67 1.60
N GLY A 92 10.94 5.20 2.71
CA GLY A 92 11.27 6.63 2.80
C GLY A 92 10.03 7.53 2.77
N ASP A 93 10.20 8.76 2.30
CA ASP A 93 9.14 9.77 2.17
C ASP A 93 8.95 10.17 0.69
N PRO A 94 8.11 9.44 -0.06
CA PRO A 94 7.85 9.76 -1.46
C PRO A 94 7.13 11.09 -1.66
N ALA A 95 6.35 11.55 -0.68
CA ALA A 95 5.67 12.84 -0.76
C ALA A 95 6.66 14.00 -0.68
N ARG A 96 7.68 13.90 0.19
CA ARG A 96 8.79 14.85 0.25
C ARG A 96 9.60 14.84 -1.05
N GLY A 97 9.96 13.66 -1.55
CA GLY A 97 10.67 13.52 -2.81
C GLY A 97 9.93 14.17 -3.98
N ARG A 98 8.62 14.02 -4.03
CA ARG A 98 7.78 14.66 -5.04
C ARG A 98 7.78 16.18 -4.92
N LYS A 99 7.61 16.72 -3.73
CA LYS A 99 7.69 18.17 -3.48
C LYS A 99 9.04 18.75 -3.89
N LEU A 100 10.13 18.03 -3.64
CA LEU A 100 11.47 18.43 -4.03
C LEU A 100 11.62 18.52 -5.55
N ILE A 101 11.09 17.53 -6.29
CA ILE A 101 11.08 17.56 -7.77
C ILE A 101 10.29 18.78 -8.29
N GLU A 102 9.11 19.03 -7.74
CA GLU A 102 8.26 20.14 -8.16
C GLU A 102 8.93 21.49 -7.86
N TRP A 103 9.56 21.61 -6.70
CA TRP A 103 10.34 22.79 -6.31
C TRP A 103 11.51 23.05 -7.26
N ALA A 104 12.28 22.00 -7.60
CA ALA A 104 13.42 22.11 -8.52
C ALA A 104 12.97 22.47 -9.94
N LYS A 105 11.90 21.83 -10.44
CA LYS A 105 11.33 22.15 -11.76
C LYS A 105 10.87 23.60 -11.87
N ALA A 106 10.20 24.13 -10.85
CA ALA A 106 9.70 25.51 -10.84
C ALA A 106 10.84 26.54 -10.85
N ARG A 107 12.06 26.15 -10.53
CA ARG A 107 13.26 27.00 -10.46
C ARG A 107 14.31 26.67 -11.51
N GLU A 108 14.02 25.68 -12.37
CA GLU A 108 14.95 25.18 -13.38
C GLU A 108 16.30 24.73 -12.78
N ILE A 109 16.25 24.20 -11.54
CA ILE A 109 17.43 23.73 -10.80
C ILE A 109 17.58 22.21 -11.00
N GLN A 110 18.79 21.78 -11.31
CA GLN A 110 19.14 20.36 -11.31
C GLN A 110 19.42 19.92 -9.87
N LEU A 111 18.84 18.79 -9.46
CA LEU A 111 19.06 18.20 -8.13
C LEU A 111 20.39 17.44 -8.11
N ASP A 112 21.22 17.71 -7.11
CA ASP A 112 22.52 17.04 -6.92
C ASP A 112 22.37 15.58 -6.41
N SER A 113 21.21 15.26 -5.82
CA SER A 113 20.92 13.94 -5.27
C SER A 113 19.61 13.39 -5.79
N HIS A 114 19.46 12.05 -5.70
CA HIS A 114 18.22 11.40 -6.10
C HIS A 114 17.08 11.81 -5.17
N PRO A 115 15.97 12.41 -5.69
CA PRO A 115 14.92 13.02 -4.87
C PRO A 115 14.20 12.05 -3.93
N TYR A 116 14.31 10.76 -4.19
CA TYR A 116 13.73 9.68 -3.35
C TYR A 116 14.79 8.95 -2.53
N GLU A 117 16.00 9.51 -2.40
CA GLU A 117 17.10 9.00 -1.56
C GLU A 117 17.42 7.50 -1.82
N GLY A 118 17.30 7.05 -3.07
CA GLY A 118 17.51 5.66 -3.45
C GLY A 118 16.38 4.69 -3.05
N ALA A 119 15.30 5.16 -2.44
CA ALA A 119 14.19 4.30 -2.08
C ALA A 119 13.62 3.55 -3.29
N PRO A 120 13.41 2.21 -3.21
CA PRO A 120 12.83 1.44 -4.29
C PRO A 120 11.39 1.90 -4.56
N ARG A 121 10.86 1.57 -5.73
CA ARG A 121 9.45 1.78 -6.03
C ARG A 121 8.60 0.81 -5.25
N ALA A 122 7.49 1.28 -4.69
CA ALA A 122 6.66 0.48 -3.80
C ALA A 122 6.19 -0.86 -4.42
N PHE A 123 5.88 -0.89 -5.71
CA PHE A 123 5.43 -2.12 -6.38
C PHE A 123 6.54 -3.19 -6.56
N THR A 124 7.81 -2.81 -6.42
CA THR A 124 8.95 -3.75 -6.51
C THR A 124 9.34 -4.34 -5.15
N VAL A 125 8.67 -3.92 -4.09
CA VAL A 125 8.95 -4.37 -2.72
C VAL A 125 7.95 -5.45 -2.33
N ASP A 126 8.49 -6.63 -2.02
CA ASP A 126 7.70 -7.71 -1.47
C ASP A 126 7.64 -7.63 0.07
N PRO A 127 6.50 -8.01 0.68
CA PRO A 127 6.39 -8.10 2.12
C PRO A 127 7.27 -9.23 2.67
N SER A 128 7.75 -9.07 3.90
CA SER A 128 8.48 -10.13 4.59
C SER A 128 7.54 -11.25 5.05
N ALA A 129 8.09 -12.45 5.32
CA ALA A 129 7.31 -13.55 5.90
C ALA A 129 6.69 -13.16 7.26
N GLU A 130 7.38 -12.33 8.04
CA GLU A 130 6.88 -11.80 9.31
C GLU A 130 5.70 -10.85 9.11
N ASP A 131 5.76 -9.98 8.08
CA ASP A 131 4.66 -9.08 7.75
C ASP A 131 3.44 -9.85 7.26
N LEU A 132 3.62 -10.90 6.46
CA LEU A 132 2.53 -11.78 6.03
C LEU A 132 1.90 -12.53 7.21
N ALA A 133 2.71 -13.03 8.14
CA ALA A 133 2.19 -13.66 9.36
C ALA A 133 1.39 -12.67 10.23
N THR A 134 1.87 -11.43 10.32
CA THR A 134 1.17 -10.35 11.03
C THR A 134 -0.16 -10.01 10.37
N MET A 135 -0.18 -9.89 9.05
CA MET A 135 -1.42 -9.72 8.29
C MET A 135 -2.40 -10.86 8.59
N GLY A 136 -1.95 -12.12 8.53
CA GLY A 136 -2.78 -13.28 8.84
C GLY A 136 -3.39 -13.23 10.25
N ASN A 137 -2.65 -12.78 11.25
CA ASN A 137 -3.15 -12.62 12.62
C ASN A 137 -4.21 -11.50 12.72
N LEU A 138 -4.03 -10.40 12.00
CA LEU A 138 -5.00 -9.31 11.93
C LEU A 138 -6.30 -9.75 11.24
N LEU A 139 -6.19 -10.49 10.13
CA LEU A 139 -7.34 -11.05 9.42
C LEU A 139 -8.11 -12.06 10.30
N GLU A 140 -7.40 -12.96 10.95
CA GLU A 140 -8.00 -13.95 11.86
C GLU A 140 -8.76 -13.28 13.02
N TRP A 141 -8.22 -12.20 13.57
CA TRP A 141 -8.91 -11.43 14.60
C TRP A 141 -10.16 -10.72 14.06
N ALA A 142 -10.06 -10.10 12.87
CA ALA A 142 -11.15 -9.29 12.30
C ALA A 142 -12.27 -10.15 11.69
N TRP A 143 -11.92 -11.27 11.05
CA TRP A 143 -12.83 -12.06 10.22
C TRP A 143 -13.00 -13.50 10.68
N GLY A 144 -12.21 -13.96 11.67
CA GLY A 144 -12.20 -15.36 12.11
C GLY A 144 -11.53 -16.32 11.12
N THR A 145 -10.85 -15.82 10.11
CA THR A 145 -10.15 -16.60 9.10
C THR A 145 -8.96 -15.82 8.54
N ARG A 146 -7.94 -16.54 8.06
CA ARG A 146 -6.80 -15.99 7.32
C ARG A 146 -7.00 -16.06 5.81
N ASP A 147 -8.02 -16.79 5.37
CA ASP A 147 -8.28 -17.07 3.95
C ASP A 147 -9.50 -16.27 3.51
N LEU A 148 -9.23 -15.08 2.95
CA LEU A 148 -10.25 -14.19 2.43
C LEU A 148 -10.30 -14.26 0.90
N SER A 149 -11.52 -14.24 0.36
CA SER A 149 -11.74 -14.09 -1.08
C SER A 149 -12.14 -12.66 -1.40
N VAL A 150 -11.41 -12.03 -2.31
CA VAL A 150 -11.73 -10.69 -2.83
C VAL A 150 -12.31 -10.82 -4.22
N LEU A 151 -13.49 -10.23 -4.44
CA LEU A 151 -14.15 -10.18 -5.73
C LEU A 151 -14.04 -8.76 -6.29
N ASP A 152 -13.41 -8.61 -7.46
CA ASP A 152 -13.47 -7.38 -8.25
C ASP A 152 -14.49 -7.56 -9.39
N PRO A 153 -15.70 -6.98 -9.28
CA PRO A 153 -16.72 -7.11 -10.32
C PRO A 153 -16.42 -6.28 -11.57
N PHE A 154 -15.39 -5.41 -11.52
CA PHE A 154 -14.98 -4.51 -12.60
C PHE A 154 -13.59 -4.82 -13.16
N ALA A 155 -13.08 -6.01 -12.91
CA ALA A 155 -11.73 -6.43 -13.33
C ALA A 155 -11.49 -6.41 -14.87
N GLY A 156 -12.52 -6.15 -15.65
CA GLY A 156 -12.43 -6.11 -17.11
C GLY A 156 -12.27 -7.51 -17.69
N GLY A 157 -11.25 -7.72 -18.53
CA GLY A 157 -10.95 -9.04 -19.09
C GLY A 157 -10.14 -9.95 -18.16
N GLU A 158 -9.77 -9.49 -17.00
CA GLU A 158 -9.03 -10.25 -16.01
C GLU A 158 -10.01 -11.00 -15.10
N ILE A 159 -10.18 -12.30 -15.36
CA ILE A 159 -10.88 -13.19 -14.45
C ILE A 159 -9.87 -13.56 -13.35
N GLY A 160 -9.70 -12.68 -12.37
CA GLY A 160 -8.79 -12.89 -11.26
C GLY A 160 -9.54 -13.14 -9.96
N ARG A 161 -9.57 -14.40 -9.47
CA ARG A 161 -9.70 -14.64 -8.03
C ARG A 161 -8.31 -14.42 -7.43
N ALA A 162 -8.13 -13.32 -6.70
CA ALA A 162 -6.97 -13.19 -5.84
C ALA A 162 -7.28 -13.91 -4.53
N HIS A 163 -6.59 -14.99 -4.24
CA HIS A 163 -6.48 -15.52 -2.89
C HIS A 163 -5.38 -14.71 -2.19
N VAL A 164 -5.72 -14.06 -1.10
CA VAL A 164 -4.78 -13.33 -0.24
C VAL A 164 -4.37 -14.25 0.90
#